data_f16e415ccd5b0bfca91ba5681425e3cf
#
_entry.id   f16e415ccd5b0bfca91ba5681425e3cf
#
_cell.length_a   1.000
_cell.length_b   1.000
_cell.length_c   1.000
_cell.angle_alpha   90.00
_cell.angle_beta   90.00
_cell.angle_gamma   90.00
#
_symmetry.space_group_name_H-M   'P 1'
#
loop_
_entity.id
_entity.type
_entity.pdbx_description
1 polymer ?
#
loop_
_entity_poly.entity_id
_entity_poly.type
_entity_poly.pdbx_seq_one_letter_code
_entity_poly.pdbx_strand_id
1 'polypeptide(L)'
;MGSDERQQLISQYEAGYDEVLRNLADFPPQSLTAHPIPGKWSAAEIVHHLADSETTSALRLRRLLVEDHPLIQGYDQDQYAAKLHYSERDIAPALEAFRFARATTAQLLHLMTEEDWRREGTHSESGSYSTEDWLRIYAAHAHNHAAQIGRLREALAKPAAANA
;
A
#
# COMPACT_ATOMS: atom_id res chain seq x y z
N MET A 1 -7.30 -18.33 -10.08
CA MET A 1 -7.60 -17.03 -10.78
C MET A 1 -7.47 -17.23 -12.28
N GLY A 2 -8.40 -16.68 -13.12
CA GLY A 2 -8.26 -16.70 -14.57
C GLY A 2 -7.25 -15.67 -15.08
N SER A 3 -6.75 -15.86 -16.32
CA SER A 3 -5.77 -14.94 -16.93
C SER A 3 -6.28 -13.50 -17.04
N ASP A 4 -7.55 -13.32 -17.42
CA ASP A 4 -8.15 -12.00 -17.60
C ASP A 4 -8.32 -11.25 -16.28
N GLU A 5 -8.75 -11.94 -15.20
CA GLU A 5 -8.82 -11.39 -13.86
C GLU A 5 -7.42 -10.97 -13.35
N ARG A 6 -6.43 -11.82 -13.62
CA ARG A 6 -5.03 -11.56 -13.25
C ARG A 6 -4.51 -10.30 -13.94
N GLN A 7 -4.75 -10.17 -15.25
CA GLN A 7 -4.34 -9.00 -16.02
C GLN A 7 -5.02 -7.71 -15.52
N GLN A 8 -6.30 -7.77 -15.16
CA GLN A 8 -7.03 -6.64 -14.58
C GLN A 8 -6.41 -6.21 -13.24
N LEU A 9 -6.09 -7.17 -12.36
CA LEU A 9 -5.46 -6.88 -11.08
C LEU A 9 -4.02 -6.35 -11.23
N ILE A 10 -3.24 -6.83 -12.21
CA ILE A 10 -1.92 -6.28 -12.53
C ILE A 10 -2.07 -4.81 -12.97
N SER A 11 -2.99 -4.51 -13.88
CA SER A 11 -3.25 -3.13 -14.32
C SER A 11 -3.71 -2.24 -13.16
N GLN A 12 -4.54 -2.76 -12.25
CA GLN A 12 -4.93 -2.07 -11.03
C GLN A 12 -3.72 -1.83 -10.11
N TYR A 13 -2.87 -2.84 -9.92
CA TYR A 13 -1.63 -2.69 -9.17
C TYR A 13 -0.78 -1.56 -9.74
N GLU A 14 -0.53 -1.53 -11.05
CA GLU A 14 0.28 -0.52 -11.72
C GLU A 14 -0.28 0.89 -11.55
N ALA A 15 -1.59 1.06 -11.65
CA ALA A 15 -2.27 2.36 -11.52
C ALA A 15 -2.25 2.95 -10.09
N GLY A 16 -1.94 2.13 -9.07
CA GLY A 16 -2.10 2.52 -7.67
C GLY A 16 -1.24 3.69 -7.23
N TYR A 17 -0.02 3.85 -7.76
CA TYR A 17 0.84 4.99 -7.44
C TYR A 17 0.21 6.32 -7.92
N ASP A 18 -0.22 6.36 -9.18
CA ASP A 18 -0.84 7.55 -9.75
C ASP A 18 -2.15 7.92 -9.05
N GLU A 19 -2.90 6.91 -8.55
CA GLU A 19 -4.09 7.14 -7.77
C GLU A 19 -3.79 7.85 -6.45
N VAL A 20 -2.72 7.45 -5.77
CA VAL A 20 -2.25 8.12 -4.55
C VAL A 20 -1.83 9.56 -4.86
N LEU A 21 -1.06 9.78 -5.92
CA LEU A 21 -0.63 11.13 -6.32
C LEU A 21 -1.82 12.04 -6.65
N ARG A 22 -2.84 11.55 -7.37
CA ARG A 22 -4.05 12.33 -7.66
C ARG A 22 -4.77 12.80 -6.40
N ASN A 23 -4.85 11.95 -5.38
CA ASN A 23 -5.49 12.31 -4.12
C ASN A 23 -4.64 13.25 -3.26
N LEU A 24 -3.32 13.25 -3.43
CA LEU A 24 -2.39 14.18 -2.77
C LEU A 24 -2.26 15.54 -3.48
N ALA A 25 -2.53 15.62 -4.78
CA ALA A 25 -2.26 16.82 -5.60
C ALA A 25 -2.92 18.09 -5.03
N ASP A 26 -4.16 17.98 -4.55
CA ASP A 26 -4.92 19.08 -3.97
C ASP A 26 -4.92 19.08 -2.42
N PHE A 27 -4.02 18.28 -1.81
CA PHE A 27 -3.93 18.23 -0.35
C PHE A 27 -3.11 19.42 0.17
N PRO A 28 -3.63 20.21 1.15
CA PRO A 28 -2.87 21.35 1.67
C PRO A 28 -1.55 20.89 2.31
N PRO A 29 -0.38 21.36 1.83
CA PRO A 29 0.91 20.87 2.34
C PRO A 29 1.08 21.02 3.87
N GLN A 30 0.57 22.12 4.44
CA GLN A 30 0.62 22.39 5.88
C GLN A 30 -0.28 21.46 6.70
N SER A 31 -1.17 20.69 6.06
CA SER A 31 -2.12 19.80 6.71
C SER A 31 -1.79 18.31 6.53
N LEU A 32 -0.64 17.99 5.93
CA LEU A 32 -0.25 16.59 5.66
C LEU A 32 -0.17 15.75 6.94
N THR A 33 0.19 16.34 8.07
CA THR A 33 0.27 15.69 9.39
C THR A 33 -0.99 15.89 10.25
N ALA A 34 -2.02 16.58 9.74
CA ALA A 34 -3.25 16.79 10.47
C ALA A 34 -4.12 15.53 10.56
N HIS A 35 -4.85 15.40 11.67
CA HIS A 35 -5.81 14.34 11.92
C HIS A 35 -7.25 14.86 11.91
N PRO A 36 -7.82 15.20 10.73
CA PRO A 36 -9.16 15.78 10.65
C PRO A 36 -10.27 14.78 10.98
N ILE A 37 -9.96 13.48 10.95
CA ILE A 37 -10.86 12.41 11.33
C ILE A 37 -10.29 11.72 12.59
N PRO A 38 -10.97 11.78 13.75
CA PRO A 38 -10.47 11.18 14.98
C PRO A 38 -10.14 9.69 14.82
N GLY A 39 -8.99 9.26 15.33
CA GLY A 39 -8.55 7.86 15.32
C GLY A 39 -8.15 7.33 13.93
N LYS A 40 -7.98 8.21 12.94
CA LYS A 40 -7.45 7.85 11.61
C LYS A 40 -6.07 8.46 11.41
N TRP A 41 -5.24 7.78 10.64
CA TRP A 41 -3.93 8.27 10.22
C TRP A 41 -4.05 9.56 9.42
N SER A 42 -3.05 10.42 9.53
CA SER A 42 -2.85 11.58 8.67
C SER A 42 -2.44 11.16 7.25
N ALA A 43 -2.45 12.09 6.30
CA ALA A 43 -1.98 11.82 4.94
C ALA A 43 -0.49 11.44 4.91
N ALA A 44 0.34 12.07 5.72
CA ALA A 44 1.77 11.74 5.84
C ALA A 44 1.99 10.32 6.36
N GLU A 45 1.26 9.91 7.41
CA GLU A 45 1.34 8.55 7.95
C GLU A 45 0.90 7.51 6.91
N ILE A 46 -0.15 7.77 6.13
CA ILE A 46 -0.59 6.90 5.05
C ILE A 46 0.51 6.75 3.98
N VAL A 47 1.17 7.83 3.59
CA VAL A 47 2.25 7.78 2.57
C VAL A 47 3.43 6.95 3.07
N HIS A 48 3.87 7.14 4.32
CA HIS A 48 4.93 6.34 4.91
C HIS A 48 4.55 4.86 5.05
N HIS A 49 3.30 4.59 5.46
CA HIS A 49 2.77 3.23 5.49
C HIS A 49 2.80 2.58 4.10
N LEU A 50 2.40 3.30 3.04
CA LEU A 50 2.46 2.79 1.67
C LEU A 50 3.88 2.44 1.24
N ALA A 51 4.87 3.25 1.60
CA ALA A 51 6.27 2.98 1.29
C ALA A 51 6.78 1.71 1.98
N ASP A 52 6.55 1.59 3.28
CA ASP A 52 7.03 0.45 4.07
C ASP A 52 6.26 -0.84 3.74
N SER A 53 4.94 -0.74 3.55
CA SER A 53 4.10 -1.86 3.15
C SER A 53 4.47 -2.36 1.76
N GLU A 54 4.70 -1.48 0.78
CA GLU A 54 5.06 -1.89 -0.57
C GLU A 54 6.46 -2.51 -0.64
N THR A 55 7.43 -1.96 0.09
CA THR A 55 8.77 -2.53 0.20
C THR A 55 8.72 -3.93 0.82
N THR A 56 7.94 -4.10 1.88
CA THR A 56 7.71 -5.40 2.52
C THR A 56 7.01 -6.37 1.57
N SER A 57 5.99 -5.91 0.86
CA SER A 57 5.22 -6.73 -0.09
C SER A 57 6.07 -7.19 -1.27
N ALA A 58 6.91 -6.31 -1.79
CA ALA A 58 7.83 -6.64 -2.87
C ALA A 58 8.80 -7.76 -2.46
N LEU A 59 9.28 -7.74 -1.22
CA LEU A 59 10.10 -8.83 -0.68
C LEU A 59 9.28 -10.12 -0.52
N ARG A 60 8.03 -10.04 -0.03
CA ARG A 60 7.14 -11.19 0.13
C ARG A 60 6.89 -11.92 -1.19
N LEU A 61 6.58 -11.17 -2.26
CA LEU A 61 6.42 -11.78 -3.59
C LEU A 61 7.70 -12.48 -4.05
N ARG A 62 8.86 -11.83 -3.90
CA ARG A 62 10.16 -12.43 -4.28
C ARG A 62 10.44 -13.71 -3.51
N ARG A 63 10.14 -13.75 -2.22
CA ARG A 63 10.27 -14.97 -1.41
C ARG A 63 9.35 -16.08 -1.88
N LEU A 64 8.08 -15.78 -2.18
CA LEU A 64 7.14 -16.75 -2.77
C LEU A 64 7.67 -17.31 -4.09
N LEU A 65 8.35 -16.50 -4.90
CA LEU A 65 8.86 -16.94 -6.21
C LEU A 65 10.14 -17.80 -6.13
N VAL A 66 10.99 -17.61 -5.12
CA VAL A 66 12.32 -18.23 -5.08
C VAL A 66 12.52 -19.24 -3.96
N GLU A 67 11.75 -19.15 -2.86
CA GLU A 67 11.86 -20.06 -1.73
C GLU A 67 10.81 -21.18 -1.82
N ASP A 68 11.10 -22.33 -1.24
CA ASP A 68 10.14 -23.42 -1.12
C ASP A 68 9.25 -23.19 0.12
N HIS A 69 7.98 -22.95 -0.11
CA HIS A 69 6.94 -22.71 0.90
C HIS A 69 7.36 -21.76 2.05
N PRO A 70 7.73 -20.48 1.76
CA PRO A 70 8.29 -19.57 2.76
C PRO A 70 7.30 -19.20 3.86
N LEU A 71 7.82 -18.91 5.04
CA LEU A 71 7.07 -18.23 6.10
C LEU A 71 7.07 -16.72 5.82
N ILE A 72 5.91 -16.16 5.53
CA ILE A 72 5.69 -14.74 5.30
C ILE A 72 5.30 -14.07 6.62
N GLN A 73 6.19 -13.23 7.14
CA GLN A 73 5.99 -12.58 8.43
C GLN A 73 5.04 -11.39 8.32
N GLY A 74 4.03 -11.34 9.20
CA GLY A 74 3.21 -10.17 9.46
C GLY A 74 3.97 -9.11 10.27
N TYR A 75 3.43 -7.89 10.32
CA TYR A 75 3.97 -6.81 11.16
C TYR A 75 2.84 -5.89 11.65
N ASP A 76 3.02 -5.34 12.84
CA ASP A 76 2.09 -4.37 13.43
C ASP A 76 2.29 -3.00 12.79
N GLN A 77 1.36 -2.59 11.95
CA GLN A 77 1.43 -1.33 11.20
C GLN A 77 1.33 -0.08 12.09
N ASP A 78 0.62 -0.16 13.23
CA ASP A 78 0.48 0.97 14.15
C ASP A 78 1.78 1.16 14.96
N GLN A 79 2.46 0.08 15.32
CA GLN A 79 3.80 0.16 15.89
C GLN A 79 4.82 0.71 14.89
N TYR A 80 4.72 0.35 13.61
CA TYR A 80 5.55 0.94 12.55
C TYR A 80 5.32 2.45 12.47
N ALA A 81 4.06 2.89 12.37
CA ALA A 81 3.75 4.32 12.32
C ALA A 81 4.35 5.08 13.50
N ALA A 82 4.20 4.56 14.72
CA ALA A 82 4.69 5.19 15.93
C ALA A 82 6.23 5.15 16.05
N LYS A 83 6.85 3.98 15.87
CA LYS A 83 8.29 3.76 16.10
C LYS A 83 9.17 4.31 14.98
N LEU A 84 8.65 4.37 13.74
CA LEU A 84 9.36 4.91 12.59
C LEU A 84 9.00 6.38 12.33
N HIS A 85 8.31 7.04 13.25
CA HIS A 85 8.04 8.48 13.22
C HIS A 85 7.39 8.96 11.93
N TYR A 86 6.31 8.29 11.48
CA TYR A 86 5.65 8.63 10.21
C TYR A 86 5.10 10.06 10.16
N SER A 87 4.69 10.63 11.29
CA SER A 87 4.19 12.00 11.40
C SER A 87 5.27 13.09 11.35
N GLU A 88 6.56 12.72 11.45
CA GLU A 88 7.68 13.67 11.60
C GLU A 88 8.58 13.71 10.36
N ARG A 89 8.45 12.75 9.44
CA ARG A 89 9.34 12.57 8.29
C ARG A 89 8.76 13.24 7.03
N ASP A 90 9.65 13.71 6.15
CA ASP A 90 9.28 14.16 4.81
C ASP A 90 8.71 13.01 3.97
N ILE A 91 7.58 13.24 3.33
CA ILE A 91 6.90 12.23 2.51
C ILE A 91 7.56 12.02 1.14
N ALA A 92 8.38 12.94 0.64
CA ALA A 92 8.93 12.84 -0.71
C ALA A 92 9.80 11.58 -0.90
N PRO A 93 10.75 11.23 0.00
CA PRO A 93 11.47 9.97 -0.10
C PRO A 93 10.58 8.73 -0.01
N ALA A 94 9.50 8.79 0.78
CA ALA A 94 8.56 7.69 0.92
C ALA A 94 7.75 7.46 -0.38
N LEU A 95 7.32 8.54 -1.04
CA LEU A 95 6.67 8.45 -2.35
C LEU A 95 7.58 7.82 -3.40
N GLU A 96 8.87 8.17 -3.42
CA GLU A 96 9.84 7.56 -4.34
C GLU A 96 10.07 6.07 -4.03
N ALA A 97 10.22 5.70 -2.76
CA ALA A 97 10.35 4.30 -2.35
C ALA A 97 9.12 3.48 -2.77
N PHE A 98 7.91 4.00 -2.52
CA PHE A 98 6.64 3.42 -2.95
C PHE A 98 6.60 3.22 -4.46
N ARG A 99 6.93 4.26 -5.23
CA ARG A 99 6.96 4.23 -6.70
C ARG A 99 7.91 3.16 -7.24
N PHE A 100 9.16 3.14 -6.76
CA PHE A 100 10.16 2.21 -7.28
C PHE A 100 9.89 0.77 -6.87
N ALA A 101 9.41 0.52 -5.64
CA ALA A 101 9.04 -0.82 -5.20
C ALA A 101 7.93 -1.40 -6.10
N ARG A 102 6.89 -0.61 -6.42
CA ARG A 102 5.82 -1.04 -7.34
C ARG A 102 6.33 -1.23 -8.77
N ALA A 103 7.08 -0.29 -9.30
CA ALA A 103 7.58 -0.38 -10.68
C ALA A 103 8.45 -1.63 -10.91
N THR A 104 9.37 -1.94 -9.99
CA THR A 104 10.20 -3.14 -10.10
C THR A 104 9.42 -4.44 -9.88
N THR A 105 8.37 -4.40 -9.07
CA THR A 105 7.51 -5.56 -8.83
C THR A 105 6.56 -5.80 -10.00
N ALA A 106 6.01 -4.75 -10.62
CA ALA A 106 5.19 -4.87 -11.83
C ALA A 106 5.94 -5.60 -12.95
N GLN A 107 7.23 -5.33 -13.13
CA GLN A 107 8.05 -6.06 -14.11
C GLN A 107 8.06 -7.57 -13.85
N LEU A 108 8.12 -8.00 -12.57
CA LEU A 108 8.06 -9.41 -12.23
C LEU A 108 6.68 -10.01 -12.54
N LEU A 109 5.59 -9.30 -12.20
CA LEU A 109 4.22 -9.76 -12.46
C LEU A 109 3.98 -10.11 -13.93
N HIS A 110 4.56 -9.32 -14.85
CA HIS A 110 4.46 -9.58 -16.29
C HIS A 110 5.33 -10.76 -16.79
N LEU A 111 6.30 -11.18 -16.01
CA LEU A 111 7.21 -12.29 -16.36
C LEU A 111 6.80 -13.62 -15.69
N MET A 112 5.87 -13.58 -14.74
CA MET A 112 5.44 -14.78 -13.99
C MET A 112 4.74 -15.79 -14.90
N THR A 113 5.17 -17.03 -14.78
CA THR A 113 4.58 -18.18 -15.47
C THR A 113 3.35 -18.73 -14.72
N GLU A 114 2.61 -19.64 -15.34
CA GLU A 114 1.50 -20.33 -14.66
C GLU A 114 1.96 -21.15 -13.45
N GLU A 115 3.21 -21.60 -13.42
CA GLU A 115 3.80 -22.28 -12.26
C GLU A 115 4.03 -21.30 -11.12
N ASP A 116 4.57 -20.10 -11.42
CA ASP A 116 4.78 -19.02 -10.44
C ASP A 116 3.47 -18.59 -9.77
N TRP A 117 2.37 -18.53 -10.54
CA TRP A 117 1.05 -18.19 -10.01
C TRP A 117 0.44 -19.24 -9.08
N ARG A 118 0.97 -20.46 -9.05
CA ARG A 118 0.56 -21.53 -8.12
C ARG A 118 1.39 -21.58 -6.86
N ARG A 119 2.45 -20.80 -6.77
CA ARG A 119 3.35 -20.81 -5.60
C ARG A 119 2.66 -20.23 -4.38
N GLU A 120 2.94 -20.84 -3.25
CA GLU A 120 2.35 -20.46 -1.96
C GLU A 120 3.36 -20.60 -0.82
N GLY A 121 3.06 -19.97 0.29
CA GLY A 121 3.76 -20.08 1.56
C GLY A 121 2.76 -19.99 2.71
N THR A 122 3.25 -19.77 3.92
CA THR A 122 2.44 -19.58 5.11
C THR A 122 2.63 -18.16 5.65
N HIS A 123 1.55 -17.38 5.77
CA HIS A 123 1.59 -16.09 6.46
C HIS A 123 1.40 -16.31 7.96
N SER A 124 2.21 -15.65 8.79
CA SER A 124 2.24 -15.86 10.25
C SER A 124 0.91 -15.57 10.96
N GLU A 125 0.02 -14.77 10.35
CA GLU A 125 -1.25 -14.35 10.92
C GLU A 125 -2.47 -14.96 10.23
N SER A 126 -2.41 -15.14 8.89
CA SER A 126 -3.55 -15.57 8.08
C SER A 126 -3.48 -17.01 7.54
N GLY A 127 -2.37 -17.71 7.74
CA GLY A 127 -2.20 -19.08 7.26
C GLY A 127 -1.76 -19.13 5.79
N SER A 128 -2.38 -19.98 4.95
CA SER A 128 -2.00 -20.11 3.54
C SER A 128 -1.99 -18.77 2.82
N TYR A 129 -0.95 -18.54 2.03
CA TYR A 129 -0.72 -17.26 1.35
C TYR A 129 -0.02 -17.51 0.00
N SER A 130 -0.79 -17.33 -1.07
CA SER A 130 -0.32 -17.56 -2.44
C SER A 130 0.12 -16.27 -3.14
N THR A 131 0.78 -16.42 -4.29
CA THR A 131 1.09 -15.30 -5.19
C THR A 131 -0.19 -14.62 -5.71
N GLU A 132 -1.28 -15.36 -5.88
CA GLU A 132 -2.58 -14.80 -6.25
C GLU A 132 -3.23 -14.00 -5.10
N ASP A 133 -3.08 -14.45 -3.85
CA ASP A 133 -3.54 -13.68 -2.67
C ASP A 133 -2.74 -12.39 -2.53
N TRP A 134 -1.42 -12.47 -2.75
CA TRP A 134 -0.56 -11.30 -2.80
C TRP A 134 -1.09 -10.28 -3.82
N LEU A 135 -1.39 -10.71 -5.05
CA LEU A 135 -1.86 -9.82 -6.10
C LEU A 135 -3.20 -9.16 -5.74
N ARG A 136 -4.19 -9.94 -5.24
CA ARG A 136 -5.49 -9.39 -4.83
C ARG A 136 -5.35 -8.32 -3.76
N ILE A 137 -4.52 -8.57 -2.76
CA ILE A 137 -4.28 -7.63 -1.66
C ILE A 137 -3.64 -6.34 -2.18
N TYR A 138 -2.51 -6.45 -2.88
CA TYR A 138 -1.71 -5.28 -3.24
C TYR A 138 -2.21 -4.54 -4.49
N ALA A 139 -3.03 -5.15 -5.33
CA ALA A 139 -3.77 -4.45 -6.36
C ALA A 139 -4.75 -3.43 -5.75
N ALA A 140 -5.46 -3.80 -4.68
CA ALA A 140 -6.42 -2.92 -4.02
C ALA A 140 -5.79 -1.96 -3.01
N HIS A 141 -4.62 -2.29 -2.44
CA HIS A 141 -4.06 -1.61 -1.27
C HIS A 141 -3.84 -0.11 -1.48
N ALA A 142 -3.15 0.27 -2.56
CA ALA A 142 -2.89 1.67 -2.88
C ALA A 142 -4.18 2.48 -3.14
N HIS A 143 -5.16 1.89 -3.83
CA HIS A 143 -6.45 2.52 -4.09
C HIS A 143 -7.25 2.76 -2.80
N ASN A 144 -7.23 1.80 -1.88
CA ASN A 144 -7.88 1.94 -0.58
C ASN A 144 -7.28 3.10 0.23
N HIS A 145 -5.96 3.24 0.23
CA HIS A 145 -5.26 4.34 0.90
C HIS A 145 -5.42 5.67 0.17
N ALA A 146 -5.45 5.70 -1.15
CA ALA A 146 -5.77 6.89 -1.93
C ALA A 146 -7.18 7.43 -1.57
N ALA A 147 -8.16 6.53 -1.47
CA ALA A 147 -9.50 6.90 -1.01
C ALA A 147 -9.52 7.41 0.44
N GLN A 148 -8.65 6.90 1.33
CA GLN A 148 -8.50 7.44 2.69
C GLN A 148 -7.95 8.87 2.65
N ILE A 149 -6.92 9.14 1.85
CA ILE A 149 -6.38 10.51 1.66
C ILE A 149 -7.47 11.47 1.15
N GLY A 150 -8.27 11.02 0.16
CA GLY A 150 -9.41 11.80 -0.34
C GLY A 150 -10.40 12.18 0.77
N ARG A 151 -10.78 11.24 1.63
CA ARG A 151 -11.67 11.50 2.78
C ARG A 151 -11.06 12.48 3.80
N LEU A 152 -9.75 12.40 4.05
CA LEU A 152 -9.07 13.37 4.93
C LEU A 152 -9.13 14.78 4.34
N ARG A 153 -8.89 14.94 3.03
CA ARG A 153 -8.99 16.22 2.34
C ARG A 153 -10.40 16.79 2.44
N GLU A 154 -11.42 15.98 2.21
CA GLU A 154 -12.82 16.39 2.36
C GLU A 154 -13.16 16.83 3.79
N ALA A 155 -12.60 16.13 4.79
CA ALA A 155 -12.80 16.49 6.19
C ALA A 155 -12.15 17.83 6.55
N LEU A 156 -10.98 18.11 5.98
CA LEU A 156 -10.30 19.43 6.14
C LEU A 156 -11.08 20.59 5.50
N ALA A 157 -11.79 20.32 4.40
CA ALA A 157 -12.57 21.35 3.70
C ALA A 157 -13.90 21.69 4.39
N LYS A 158 -14.37 20.86 5.33
CA LYS A 158 -15.60 21.14 6.09
C LYS A 158 -15.32 22.18 7.17
N PRO A 159 -16.11 23.28 7.27
CA PRO A 159 -15.97 24.21 8.38
C PRO A 159 -16.19 23.45 9.69
N ALA A 160 -15.35 23.76 10.70
CA ALA A 160 -15.55 23.23 12.04
C ALA A 160 -17.01 23.53 12.44
N ALA A 161 -17.78 22.48 12.80
CA ALA A 161 -19.12 22.70 13.29
C ALA A 161 -19.03 23.71 14.44
N ALA A 162 -19.65 24.89 14.26
CA ALA A 162 -19.74 25.88 15.33
C ALA A 162 -20.46 25.17 16.50
N ASN A 163 -19.70 24.93 17.56
CA ASN A 163 -20.29 24.44 18.81
C ASN A 163 -21.24 25.55 19.29
N ALA A 164 -22.53 25.30 19.11
CA ALA A 164 -23.60 26.11 19.71
C ALA A 164 -23.83 25.64 21.15
#